data_385c06421dd3ddd593e871cfa3d9c6de
#
_entry.id   385c06421dd3ddd593e871cfa3d9c6de
#
_cell.length_a   1.000
_cell.length_b   1.000
_cell.length_c   1.000
_cell.angle_alpha   90.00
_cell.angle_beta   90.00
_cell.angle_gamma   90.00
#
_symmetry.space_group_name_H-M   'P 1'
#
loop_
_entity.id
_entity.type
_entity.pdbx_description
1 polymer ?
#
loop_
_entity_poly.entity_id
_entity_poly.type
_entity_poly.pdbx_seq_one_letter_code
_entity_poly.pdbx_strand_id
1 'polypeptide(L)' 'MDGQERKIIAPITGSIAKILVKNGQVVSKDEAVVFIEAMKMEYKLVALKSGKVIGLKNKKGDLIEKGETLLEIE' A
#
# COMPACT_ATOMS: atom_id res chain seq x y z
N MET A 1 10.73 -14.86 8.96
CA MET A 1 10.64 -14.17 8.80
C MET A 1 10.94 -13.44 7.81
N ASP A 2 10.62 -13.01 7.22
CA ASP A 2 11.19 -12.47 6.15
C ASP A 2 10.75 -11.08 6.04
N GLY A 3 11.31 -10.28 5.22
CA GLY A 3 11.04 -8.89 5.10
C GLY A 3 9.84 -8.53 4.27
N GLN A 4 9.11 -9.51 3.79
CA GLN A 4 8.03 -9.21 2.86
C GLN A 4 6.84 -8.58 3.55
N GLU A 5 6.66 -8.84 4.84
CA GLU A 5 5.56 -8.26 5.57
C GLU A 5 5.74 -6.75 5.77
N ARG A 6 6.97 -6.27 5.60
CA ARG A 6 7.25 -4.85 5.73
C ARG A 6 6.83 -4.05 4.53
N LYS A 7 6.70 -4.67 3.38
CA LYS A 7 6.46 -3.94 2.13
C LYS A 7 5.05 -4.17 1.65
N ILE A 8 4.41 -3.09 1.25
CA ILE A 8 3.11 -3.15 0.60
C ILE A 8 3.38 -3.01 -0.89
N ILE A 9 3.17 -4.08 -1.62
CA ILE A 9 3.54 -4.19 -3.02
C ILE A 9 2.28 -4.23 -3.86
N ALA A 10 2.31 -3.53 -4.99
CA ALA A 10 1.17 -3.52 -5.90
C ALA A 10 0.96 -4.91 -6.48
N PRO A 11 -0.22 -5.51 -6.31
CA PRO A 11 -0.47 -6.85 -6.84
C PRO A 11 -0.86 -6.83 -8.31
N ILE A 12 -1.10 -5.66 -8.86
CA ILE A 12 -1.57 -5.52 -10.22
C ILE A 12 -1.23 -4.12 -10.70
N THR A 13 -1.04 -3.98 -12.01
CA THR A 13 -0.81 -2.67 -12.61
C THR A 13 -2.12 -1.90 -12.65
N GLY A 14 -2.08 -0.66 -12.20
CA GLY A 14 -3.28 0.17 -12.15
C GLY A 14 -2.97 1.56 -11.65
N SER A 15 -3.93 2.17 -10.99
CA SER A 15 -3.72 3.51 -10.44
C SER A 15 -4.15 3.54 -8.98
N ILE A 16 -3.60 4.51 -8.25
CA ILE A 16 -3.95 4.70 -6.84
C ILE A 16 -5.34 5.32 -6.78
N ALA A 17 -6.30 4.59 -6.25
CA ALA A 17 -7.66 5.10 -6.11
C ALA A 17 -7.82 5.89 -4.83
N LYS A 18 -7.13 5.45 -3.76
CA LYS A 18 -7.30 6.08 -2.47
C LYS A 18 -6.11 5.73 -1.58
N ILE A 19 -5.63 6.69 -0.81
CA ILE A 19 -4.59 6.45 0.19
C ILE A 19 -5.19 6.79 1.54
N LEU A 20 -5.15 5.83 2.46
CA LEU A 20 -5.80 5.96 3.75
C LEU A 20 -4.84 6.25 4.89
N VAL A 21 -3.54 6.30 4.61
CA VAL A 21 -2.53 6.47 5.64
C VAL A 21 -1.50 7.48 5.16
N LYS A 22 -0.62 7.89 6.05
CA LYS A 22 0.47 8.80 5.70
C LYS A 22 1.73 8.37 6.42
N ASN A 23 2.87 8.86 5.94
CA ASN A 23 4.15 8.54 6.56
C ASN A 23 4.14 8.93 8.03
N GLY A 24 4.64 8.06 8.87
CA GLY A 24 4.69 8.29 10.30
C GLY A 24 3.48 7.78 11.06
N GLN A 25 2.42 7.40 10.35
CA GLN A 25 1.22 6.90 11.00
C GLN A 25 1.44 5.47 11.45
N VAL A 26 0.93 5.13 12.63
CA VAL A 26 0.96 3.76 13.11
C VAL A 26 -0.29 3.04 12.65
N VAL A 27 -0.10 1.86 12.09
CA VAL A 27 -1.21 1.04 11.60
C VAL A 27 -1.17 -0.32 12.26
N SER A 28 -2.31 -0.98 12.27
CA SER A 28 -2.44 -2.33 12.79
C SER A 28 -2.48 -3.32 11.66
N LYS A 29 -2.07 -4.56 11.94
CA LYS A 29 -2.19 -5.62 10.96
C LYS A 29 -3.62 -5.68 10.44
N ASP A 30 -3.75 -5.86 9.13
CA ASP A 30 -5.03 -5.96 8.41
C ASP A 30 -5.76 -4.63 8.23
N GLU A 31 -5.17 -3.54 8.69
CA GLU A 31 -5.77 -2.24 8.47
C GLU A 31 -5.57 -1.84 7.01
N ALA A 32 -6.62 -1.31 6.37
CA ALA A 32 -6.54 -0.90 4.97
C ALA A 32 -5.63 0.32 4.84
N VAL A 33 -4.71 0.29 3.88
CA VAL A 33 -3.75 1.38 3.70
C VAL A 33 -3.90 2.06 2.35
N VAL A 34 -4.18 1.31 1.29
CA VAL A 34 -4.28 1.86 -0.06
C VAL A 34 -5.33 1.08 -0.83
N PHE A 35 -6.07 1.78 -1.69
CA PHE A 35 -6.92 1.13 -2.68
C PHE A 35 -6.35 1.39 -4.05
N ILE A 36 -6.28 0.36 -4.87
CA ILE A 36 -5.81 0.44 -6.25
C ILE A 36 -6.96 0.13 -7.16
N GLU A 37 -7.10 0.89 -8.23
CA GLU A 37 -8.10 0.63 -9.25
C GLU A 37 -7.43 0.03 -10.47
N ALA A 38 -7.95 -1.09 -10.96
CA ALA A 38 -7.45 -1.73 -12.15
C ALA A 38 -8.59 -2.50 -12.77
N MET A 39 -8.76 -2.37 -14.10
CA MET A 39 -9.77 -3.14 -14.83
C MET A 39 -11.17 -2.97 -14.24
N LYS A 40 -11.46 -1.75 -13.82
CA LYS A 40 -12.78 -1.37 -13.27
C LYS A 40 -13.09 -2.04 -11.94
N MET A 41 -12.06 -2.50 -11.24
CA MET A 41 -12.22 -3.08 -9.91
C MET A 41 -11.28 -2.36 -8.96
N GLU A 42 -11.66 -2.35 -7.68
CA GLU A 42 -10.79 -1.81 -6.65
C GLU A 42 -10.19 -2.95 -5.85
N TYR A 43 -8.92 -2.82 -5.54
CA TYR A 43 -8.20 -3.80 -4.75
C TYR A 43 -7.76 -3.13 -3.46
N LYS A 44 -8.20 -3.70 -2.34
CA LYS A 44 -7.83 -3.17 -1.03
C LYS A 44 -6.52 -3.79 -0.58
N LEU A 45 -5.53 -2.95 -0.28
CA LEU A 45 -4.27 -3.40 0.25
C LEU A 45 -4.26 -3.12 1.74
N VAL A 46 -3.85 -4.11 2.51
CA VAL A 46 -3.86 -4.00 3.97
C VAL A 46 -2.45 -4.17 4.51
N ALA A 47 -2.23 -3.63 5.70
CA ALA A 47 -0.96 -3.80 6.38
C ALA A 47 -0.80 -5.27 6.77
N LEU A 48 0.37 -5.82 6.50
CA LEU A 48 0.64 -7.23 6.80
C LEU A 48 1.21 -7.41 8.19
N LYS A 49 1.52 -6.30 8.87
CA LYS A 49 1.97 -6.32 10.25
C LYS A 49 1.64 -4.97 10.85
N SER A 50 1.67 -4.89 12.16
CA SER A 50 1.51 -3.61 12.85
C SER A 50 2.83 -2.86 12.83
N GLY A 51 2.77 -1.53 12.73
CA GLY A 51 3.97 -0.72 12.75
C GLY A 51 3.72 0.64 12.17
N LYS A 52 4.81 1.32 11.84
CA LYS A 52 4.75 2.70 11.36
C LYS A 52 4.95 2.72 9.85
N VAL A 53 4.14 3.51 9.17
CA VAL A 53 4.21 3.68 7.72
C VAL A 53 5.40 4.54 7.36
N ILE A 54 6.24 4.04 6.45
CA ILE A 54 7.37 4.81 5.93
C ILE A 54 7.46 4.60 4.43
N GLY A 55 8.11 5.53 3.75
CA GLY A 55 8.41 5.36 2.34
C GLY A 55 7.23 5.57 1.40
N LEU A 56 6.12 6.08 1.89
CA LEU A 56 4.98 6.36 1.03
C LEU A 56 5.26 7.62 0.23
N LYS A 57 5.29 7.50 -1.09
CA LYS A 57 5.56 8.65 -1.95
C LYS A 57 4.56 8.77 -3.09
N ASN A 58 3.64 7.83 -3.21
CA ASN A 58 2.61 7.92 -4.24
C ASN A 58 1.44 8.72 -3.73
N LYS A 59 0.60 9.17 -4.65
CA LYS A 59 -0.60 9.89 -4.28
C LYS A 59 -1.74 9.47 -5.17
N LYS A 60 -2.95 9.86 -4.80
CA LYS A 60 -4.14 9.50 -5.55
C LYS A 60 -3.97 9.86 -7.02
N GLY A 61 -4.30 8.92 -7.88
CA GLY A 61 -4.21 9.11 -9.31
C GLY A 61 -2.90 8.64 -9.93
N ASP A 62 -1.87 8.37 -9.11
CA ASP A 62 -0.61 7.89 -9.65
C ASP A 62 -0.78 6.54 -10.31
N LEU A 63 -0.07 6.34 -11.41
CA LEU A 63 -0.01 5.03 -12.05
C LEU A 63 1.06 4.20 -11.36
N ILE A 64 0.75 2.93 -11.13
CA ILE A 64 1.69 2.02 -10.49
C ILE A 64 1.74 0.73 -11.27
N GLU A 65 2.85 0.03 -11.14
CA GLU A 65 3.06 -1.23 -11.84
C GLU A 65 3.10 -2.38 -10.86
N LYS A 66 2.62 -3.52 -11.30
CA LYS A 66 2.67 -4.74 -10.52
C LYS A 66 4.09 -4.95 -10.01
N GLY A 67 4.22 -5.24 -8.72
CA GLY A 67 5.53 -5.47 -8.11
C GLY A 67 6.16 -4.23 -7.50
N GLU A 68 5.59 -3.06 -7.77
CA GLU A 68 6.13 -1.82 -7.25
C GLU A 68 5.84 -1.70 -5.75
N THR A 69 6.83 -1.29 -4.97
CA THR A 69 6.64 -1.09 -3.53
C THR A 69 5.99 0.27 -3.30
N LEU A 70 4.85 0.27 -2.64
CA LEU A 70 4.09 1.50 -2.42
C LEU A 70 4.45 2.17 -1.11
N LEU A 71 4.70 1.37 -0.08
CA LEU A 71 5.12 1.88 1.21
C LEU A 71 5.67 0.72 2.01
N GLU A 72 6.25 1.03 3.16
CA GLU A 72 6.76 -0.01 4.05
C GLU A 72 6.20 0.20 5.44
N ILE A 73 6.12 -0.88 6.19
CA ILE A 73 5.71 -0.85 7.59
C ILE A 73 6.94 -1.17 8.42
N GLU A 74 7.35 -0.23 9.23
CA GLU A 74 8.56 -0.39 10.04
C GLU A 74 8.27 -1.02 11.40
#